data_b703e2f4d79055241f076813af57b920
#
_entry.id   b703e2f4d79055241f076813af57b920
#
_cell.length_a   1.000
_cell.length_b   1.000
_cell.length_c   1.000
_cell.angle_alpha   90.00
_cell.angle_beta   90.00
_cell.angle_gamma   90.00
#
_symmetry.space_group_name_H-M   'P 1'
#
loop_
_entity.id
_entity.type
_entity.pdbx_description
1 polymer ?
#
loop_
_entity_poly.entity_id
_entity_poly.type
_entity_poly.pdbx_seq_one_letter_code
_entity_poly.pdbx_strand_id
1 'polypeptide(L)'
;MALGVRLLLLLALWTLAVPARSLREAGDGGWRRPGQGAPAAVAEEERCTVERRADLSYAEFVQRYAFSRPVILQGLTDNSRFRDLCSRQRLLALFGDSVVRLSTANTYSYQKVDLPFQEYVEQMLHPQDPFSMGNDTLYFFGDNNFTEWASLFRHYSPPPFSLLGAGSGVPFHWHGPGFSERWFLYPPAKTPEFHPNKTTLAWLRDTYPALALSARPLECTIHAGEVLYFPDRWWHATLNLDTSVFISTFLS
;
A
#
# COMPACT_ATOMS: atom_id res chain seq x y z
N MET A 1 44.62 -24.99 66.30
CA MET A 1 44.07 -23.69 65.90
C MET A 1 44.43 -23.47 64.44
N ALA A 2 43.51 -23.67 63.56
CA ALA A 2 43.71 -23.37 62.13
C ALA A 2 42.43 -22.71 61.61
N LEU A 3 42.52 -21.40 61.33
CA LEU A 3 41.48 -20.60 60.74
C LEU A 3 41.35 -20.96 59.25
N GLY A 4 40.21 -21.55 58.87
CA GLY A 4 39.86 -21.73 57.47
C GLY A 4 39.28 -20.48 56.90
N VAL A 5 39.97 -19.87 55.94
CA VAL A 5 39.46 -18.78 55.11
C VAL A 5 38.60 -19.38 54.00
N ARG A 6 37.28 -19.17 54.07
CA ARG A 6 36.36 -19.51 53.00
C ARG A 6 36.41 -18.36 51.96
N LEU A 7 36.97 -18.65 50.81
CA LEU A 7 36.97 -17.77 49.63
C LEU A 7 35.59 -17.90 48.97
N LEU A 8 34.75 -16.89 49.13
CA LEU A 8 33.48 -16.75 48.42
C LEU A 8 33.79 -16.21 47.02
N LEU A 9 33.79 -17.10 46.03
CA LEU A 9 33.77 -16.73 44.60
C LEU A 9 32.39 -16.17 44.26
N LEU A 10 32.28 -14.83 44.22
CA LEU A 10 31.15 -14.15 43.61
C LEU A 10 31.32 -14.22 42.10
N LEU A 11 30.65 -15.21 41.47
CA LEU A 11 30.42 -15.23 40.04
C LEU A 11 29.45 -14.11 39.71
N ALA A 12 29.94 -12.95 39.32
CA ALA A 12 29.16 -11.91 38.69
C ALA A 12 28.76 -12.40 37.31
N LEU A 13 27.57 -12.95 37.21
CA LEU A 13 26.87 -13.15 35.94
C LEU A 13 26.57 -11.77 35.32
N TRP A 14 27.49 -11.32 34.50
CA TRP A 14 27.23 -10.24 33.58
C TRP A 14 26.22 -10.81 32.51
N THR A 15 24.96 -10.74 32.83
CA THR A 15 23.97 -10.77 31.79
C THR A 15 24.19 -9.51 30.96
N LEU A 16 24.82 -9.69 29.81
CA LEU A 16 24.76 -8.73 28.73
C LEU A 16 23.33 -8.56 28.38
N ALA A 17 22.62 -7.67 29.08
CA ALA A 17 21.40 -7.10 28.60
C ALA A 17 21.78 -6.38 27.31
N VAL A 18 21.69 -7.10 26.20
CA VAL A 18 21.58 -6.45 24.90
C VAL A 18 20.43 -5.46 25.09
N PRO A 19 20.68 -4.14 25.02
CA PRO A 19 19.58 -3.21 25.06
C PRO A 19 18.67 -3.68 23.93
N ALA A 20 17.47 -4.12 24.27
CA ALA A 20 16.40 -4.19 23.31
C ALA A 20 16.34 -2.77 22.74
N ARG A 21 17.08 -2.55 21.66
CA ARG A 21 16.87 -1.42 20.80
C ARG A 21 15.40 -1.59 20.46
N SER A 22 14.59 -0.83 21.16
CA SER A 22 13.26 -0.50 20.71
C SER A 22 13.49 -0.02 19.28
N LEU A 23 13.32 -0.94 18.34
CA LEU A 23 13.04 -0.59 16.99
C LEU A 23 11.74 0.21 17.13
N ARG A 24 11.86 1.53 17.30
CA ARG A 24 10.84 2.42 16.83
C ARG A 24 10.64 1.92 15.42
N GLU A 25 9.55 1.18 15.22
CA GLU A 25 9.17 0.71 13.90
C GLU A 25 9.29 1.96 13.04
N ALA A 26 10.21 1.92 12.10
CA ALA A 26 10.32 2.99 11.13
C ALA A 26 8.91 3.15 10.60
N GLY A 27 8.42 4.39 10.43
CA GLY A 27 7.01 4.66 10.08
C GLY A 27 6.50 3.94 8.83
N ASP A 28 7.31 3.06 8.23
CA ASP A 28 7.08 2.18 7.08
C ASP A 28 6.71 0.74 7.45
N GLY A 29 6.46 0.43 8.73
CA GLY A 29 6.12 -0.93 9.17
C GLY A 29 7.20 -1.99 8.88
N GLY A 30 8.43 -1.59 8.62
CA GLY A 30 9.56 -2.50 8.32
C GLY A 30 9.58 -3.05 6.89
N TRP A 31 8.85 -2.42 5.96
CA TRP A 31 8.80 -2.83 4.56
C TRP A 31 9.96 -2.27 3.72
N ARG A 32 10.48 -1.10 4.07
CA ARG A 32 11.66 -0.54 3.41
C ARG A 32 12.91 -1.31 3.78
N ARG A 33 13.70 -1.64 2.78
CA ARG A 33 15.05 -2.16 3.02
C ARG A 33 16.02 -0.98 3.20
N PRO A 34 17.03 -1.11 4.08
CA PRO A 34 18.10 -0.11 4.18
C PRO A 34 18.74 0.13 2.81
N GLY A 35 18.83 1.38 2.38
CA GLY A 35 19.43 1.77 1.10
C GLY A 35 18.46 1.84 -0.10
N GLN A 36 17.19 1.52 0.07
CA GLN A 36 16.18 1.75 -0.96
C GLN A 36 15.71 3.21 -0.90
N GLY A 37 16.20 4.03 -1.83
CA GLY A 37 15.56 5.28 -2.19
C GLY A 37 14.57 5.05 -3.33
N ALA A 38 13.46 5.80 -3.39
CA ALA A 38 12.64 5.83 -4.59
C ALA A 38 13.53 6.19 -5.80
N PRO A 39 13.35 5.56 -6.97
CA PRO A 39 14.10 5.95 -8.17
C PRO A 39 13.95 7.47 -8.38
N ALA A 40 15.06 8.18 -8.53
CA ALA A 40 15.07 9.64 -8.65
C ALA A 40 14.12 10.18 -9.74
N ALA A 41 13.92 9.41 -10.81
CA ALA A 41 12.98 9.75 -11.89
C ALA A 41 11.48 9.71 -11.48
N VAL A 42 11.16 9.11 -10.34
CA VAL A 42 9.77 8.96 -9.86
C VAL A 42 9.51 9.87 -8.65
N ALA A 43 10.57 10.29 -7.96
CA ALA A 43 10.50 11.18 -6.79
C ALA A 43 10.29 12.65 -7.16
N GLU A 44 10.49 13.02 -8.42
CA GLU A 44 10.27 14.39 -8.87
C GLU A 44 8.80 14.69 -9.10
N GLU A 45 8.35 15.71 -8.44
CA GLU A 45 7.04 16.34 -8.45
C GLU A 45 5.95 15.55 -7.69
N GLU A 46 5.85 15.86 -6.45
CA GLU A 46 4.65 15.62 -5.63
C GLU A 46 3.49 16.49 -6.15
N ARG A 47 3.06 16.23 -7.38
CA ARG A 47 1.87 16.86 -7.93
C ARG A 47 0.65 16.19 -7.32
N CYS A 48 -0.16 16.97 -6.65
CA CYS A 48 -1.47 16.54 -6.22
C CYS A 48 -2.53 17.51 -6.75
N THR A 49 -3.34 17.01 -7.66
CA THR A 49 -4.48 17.74 -8.25
C THR A 49 -5.81 17.21 -7.75
N VAL A 50 -5.80 16.24 -6.84
CA VAL A 50 -6.98 15.71 -6.15
C VAL A 50 -7.12 16.42 -4.81
N GLU A 51 -8.34 16.90 -4.51
CA GLU A 51 -8.63 17.62 -3.26
C GLU A 51 -8.46 16.69 -2.06
N ARG A 52 -7.78 17.18 -0.99
CA ARG A 52 -7.67 16.49 0.31
C ARG A 52 -8.63 17.10 1.33
N ARG A 53 -9.36 16.26 2.05
CA ARG A 53 -10.34 16.67 3.05
C ARG A 53 -10.20 15.87 4.33
N ALA A 54 -10.04 16.56 5.45
CA ALA A 54 -9.97 15.97 6.80
C ALA A 54 -11.31 15.99 7.55
N ASP A 55 -12.23 16.82 7.12
CA ASP A 55 -13.46 17.18 7.84
C ASP A 55 -14.72 17.01 6.97
N LEU A 56 -14.71 16.07 6.05
CA LEU A 56 -15.79 15.88 5.09
C LEU A 56 -17.02 15.24 5.73
N SER A 57 -18.15 15.95 5.75
CA SER A 57 -19.42 15.39 6.15
C SER A 57 -20.00 14.47 5.06
N TYR A 58 -20.88 13.54 5.47
CA TYR A 58 -21.57 12.66 4.49
C TYR A 58 -22.38 13.46 3.46
N ALA A 59 -23.07 14.50 3.89
CA ALA A 59 -23.87 15.35 2.99
C ALA A 59 -22.99 16.04 1.94
N GLU A 60 -21.85 16.59 2.35
CA GLU A 60 -20.89 17.18 1.41
C GLU A 60 -20.26 16.15 0.49
N PHE A 61 -19.94 14.95 1.02
CA PHE A 61 -19.42 13.86 0.20
C PHE A 61 -20.40 13.51 -0.92
N VAL A 62 -21.68 13.28 -0.58
CA VAL A 62 -22.72 12.94 -1.58
C VAL A 62 -22.91 14.08 -2.57
N GLN A 63 -22.94 15.33 -2.12
CA GLN A 63 -23.23 16.48 -2.96
C GLN A 63 -22.08 16.83 -3.91
N ARG A 64 -20.82 16.68 -3.46
CA ARG A 64 -19.65 17.24 -4.16
C ARG A 64 -18.80 16.20 -4.86
N TYR A 65 -18.75 14.98 -4.35
CA TYR A 65 -17.78 13.96 -4.79
C TYR A 65 -18.43 12.68 -5.30
N ALA A 66 -19.44 12.19 -4.60
CA ALA A 66 -20.14 10.98 -5.01
C ALA A 66 -20.59 11.09 -6.46
N PHE A 67 -20.24 10.09 -7.28
CA PHE A 67 -20.55 10.00 -8.72
C PHE A 67 -19.91 11.10 -9.60
N SER A 68 -19.19 12.05 -9.06
CA SER A 68 -18.71 13.22 -9.82
C SER A 68 -17.20 13.34 -9.93
N ARG A 69 -16.46 13.25 -8.83
CA ARG A 69 -15.02 13.47 -8.85
C ARG A 69 -14.29 12.80 -7.69
N PRO A 70 -12.98 12.52 -7.84
CA PRO A 70 -12.15 11.97 -6.78
C PRO A 70 -11.97 12.93 -5.61
N VAL A 71 -11.68 12.36 -4.44
CA VAL A 71 -11.27 13.08 -3.23
C VAL A 71 -10.38 12.17 -2.38
N ILE A 72 -9.40 12.77 -1.70
CA ILE A 72 -8.58 12.09 -0.70
C ILE A 72 -9.11 12.47 0.68
N LEU A 73 -9.42 11.45 1.47
CA LEU A 73 -10.01 11.57 2.79
C LEU A 73 -8.93 11.32 3.84
N GLN A 74 -8.90 12.16 4.86
CA GLN A 74 -7.93 12.09 5.95
C GLN A 74 -8.66 12.02 7.29
N GLY A 75 -8.17 11.15 8.20
CA GLY A 75 -8.63 11.14 9.59
C GLY A 75 -10.08 10.69 9.83
N LEU A 76 -10.77 10.13 8.83
CA LEU A 76 -12.19 9.73 8.96
C LEU A 76 -12.38 8.44 9.77
N THR A 77 -11.38 7.58 9.81
CA THR A 77 -11.42 6.31 10.54
C THR A 77 -10.10 6.07 11.24
N ASP A 78 -10.16 5.55 12.46
CA ASP A 78 -8.95 5.09 13.15
C ASP A 78 -8.64 3.64 12.75
N ASN A 79 -7.73 3.49 11.81
CA ASN A 79 -7.17 2.22 11.39
C ASN A 79 -5.74 1.99 11.93
N SER A 80 -5.34 2.66 13.02
CA SER A 80 -4.00 2.55 13.60
C SER A 80 -3.66 1.10 13.96
N ARG A 81 -4.60 0.39 14.62
CA ARG A 81 -4.42 -1.03 14.95
C ARG A 81 -4.27 -1.92 13.72
N PHE A 82 -5.06 -1.67 12.70
CA PHE A 82 -4.95 -2.40 11.45
C PHE A 82 -3.61 -2.14 10.77
N ARG A 83 -3.15 -0.87 10.73
CA ARG A 83 -1.82 -0.50 10.20
C ARG A 83 -0.70 -1.25 10.93
N ASP A 84 -0.73 -1.27 12.25
CA ASP A 84 0.28 -2.00 13.05
C ASP A 84 0.32 -3.48 12.70
N LEU A 85 -0.83 -4.09 12.46
CA LEU A 85 -0.93 -5.51 12.07
C LEU A 85 -0.41 -5.74 10.64
N CYS A 86 -0.45 -4.74 9.78
CA CYS A 86 0.11 -4.79 8.43
C CYS A 86 1.62 -4.59 8.38
N SER A 87 2.32 -4.45 9.53
CA SER A 87 3.79 -4.44 9.52
C SER A 87 4.34 -5.78 9.00
N ARG A 88 5.49 -5.71 8.31
CA ARG A 88 6.13 -6.89 7.70
C ARG A 88 6.29 -8.04 8.69
N GLN A 89 6.82 -7.74 9.88
CA GLN A 89 7.05 -8.74 10.92
C GLN A 89 5.76 -9.42 11.35
N ARG A 90 4.67 -8.67 11.55
CA ARG A 90 3.39 -9.21 12.02
C ARG A 90 2.66 -9.99 10.93
N LEU A 91 2.67 -9.50 9.71
CA LEU A 91 2.06 -10.24 8.59
C LEU A 91 2.77 -11.56 8.36
N LEU A 92 4.10 -11.58 8.37
CA LEU A 92 4.86 -12.82 8.26
C LEU A 92 4.60 -13.78 9.43
N ALA A 93 4.52 -13.27 10.67
CA ALA A 93 4.23 -14.10 11.83
C ALA A 93 2.83 -14.73 11.81
N LEU A 94 1.84 -14.04 11.21
CA LEU A 94 0.45 -14.50 11.17
C LEU A 94 0.12 -15.33 9.93
N PHE A 95 0.71 -15.01 8.80
CA PHE A 95 0.32 -15.52 7.49
C PHE A 95 1.48 -16.03 6.63
N GLY A 96 2.70 -16.10 7.18
CA GLY A 96 3.89 -16.50 6.42
C GLY A 96 3.74 -17.81 5.66
N ASP A 97 3.11 -18.79 6.29
CA ASP A 97 2.89 -20.14 5.72
C ASP A 97 1.63 -20.22 4.85
N SER A 98 0.79 -19.17 4.82
CA SER A 98 -0.42 -19.16 4.01
C SER A 98 -0.06 -19.07 2.53
N VAL A 99 -0.69 -19.91 1.71
CA VAL A 99 -0.52 -19.85 0.25
C VAL A 99 -1.30 -18.66 -0.29
N VAL A 100 -0.61 -17.77 -0.99
CA VAL A 100 -1.18 -16.61 -1.64
C VAL A 100 -1.12 -16.74 -3.15
N ARG A 101 -2.16 -16.24 -3.80
CA ARG A 101 -2.21 -16.16 -5.26
C ARG A 101 -1.73 -14.81 -5.72
N LEU A 102 -0.65 -14.82 -6.48
CA LEU A 102 -0.04 -13.65 -7.07
C LEU A 102 -0.40 -13.55 -8.54
N SER A 103 -0.46 -12.33 -9.05
CA SER A 103 -0.66 -12.09 -10.47
C SER A 103 0.29 -11.02 -10.99
N THR A 104 0.65 -11.11 -12.27
CA THR A 104 1.40 -10.02 -12.92
C THR A 104 0.50 -8.81 -13.14
N ALA A 105 1.07 -7.62 -13.10
CA ALA A 105 0.35 -6.36 -13.30
C ALA A 105 -0.14 -6.13 -14.73
N ASN A 106 0.12 -7.06 -15.63
CA ASN A 106 -0.26 -6.93 -17.02
C ASN A 106 -1.73 -7.31 -17.22
N THR A 107 -2.53 -6.40 -17.74
CA THR A 107 -3.99 -6.54 -17.91
C THR A 107 -4.41 -7.71 -18.83
N TYR A 108 -3.52 -8.22 -19.68
CA TYR A 108 -3.86 -9.24 -20.69
C TYR A 108 -3.14 -10.57 -20.55
N SER A 109 -2.09 -10.67 -19.76
CA SER A 109 -1.36 -11.91 -19.52
C SER A 109 -1.22 -12.17 -18.03
N TYR A 110 -2.35 -12.49 -17.39
CA TYR A 110 -2.33 -12.90 -15.99
C TYR A 110 -1.61 -14.22 -15.84
N GLN A 111 -0.32 -14.17 -15.58
CA GLN A 111 0.31 -15.31 -14.94
C GLN A 111 -0.11 -15.28 -13.47
N LYS A 112 -0.71 -16.37 -13.03
CA LYS A 112 -1.03 -16.59 -11.62
C LYS A 112 -0.04 -17.58 -11.05
N VAL A 113 0.52 -17.24 -9.90
CA VAL A 113 1.47 -18.09 -9.18
C VAL A 113 0.97 -18.22 -7.74
N ASP A 114 0.86 -19.46 -7.27
CA ASP A 114 0.50 -19.78 -5.90
C ASP A 114 1.76 -20.19 -5.13
N LEU A 115 2.09 -19.45 -4.05
CA LEU A 115 3.26 -19.75 -3.20
C LEU A 115 3.05 -19.24 -1.77
N PRO A 116 3.85 -19.70 -0.80
CA PRO A 116 3.78 -19.20 0.56
C PRO A 116 4.02 -17.69 0.62
N PHE A 117 3.25 -16.99 1.47
CA PHE A 117 3.38 -15.52 1.62
C PHE A 117 4.80 -15.12 2.05
N GLN A 118 5.44 -15.90 2.91
CA GLN A 118 6.83 -15.66 3.31
C GLN A 118 7.78 -15.70 2.12
N GLU A 119 7.64 -16.69 1.24
CA GLU A 119 8.46 -16.79 0.03
C GLU A 119 8.29 -15.58 -0.87
N TYR A 120 7.04 -15.13 -1.07
CA TYR A 120 6.75 -13.90 -1.80
C TYR A 120 7.47 -12.70 -1.20
N VAL A 121 7.34 -12.48 0.11
CA VAL A 121 7.90 -11.32 0.80
C VAL A 121 9.44 -11.34 0.84
N GLU A 122 10.04 -12.52 0.99
CA GLU A 122 11.49 -12.64 1.16
C GLU A 122 12.26 -12.76 -0.15
N GLN A 123 11.68 -13.38 -1.14
CA GLN A 123 12.37 -13.71 -2.40
C GLN A 123 11.89 -12.87 -3.58
N MET A 124 10.61 -12.50 -3.65
CA MET A 124 10.03 -11.84 -4.82
C MET A 124 9.96 -10.32 -4.69
N LEU A 125 9.83 -9.79 -3.47
CA LEU A 125 9.83 -8.34 -3.22
C LEU A 125 11.27 -7.79 -3.23
N HIS A 126 11.97 -7.96 -4.34
CA HIS A 126 13.28 -7.35 -4.53
C HIS A 126 13.15 -5.95 -5.12
N PRO A 127 14.13 -5.04 -4.84
CA PRO A 127 14.25 -3.81 -5.60
C PRO A 127 14.37 -4.15 -7.08
N GLN A 128 13.45 -3.66 -7.86
CA GLN A 128 13.52 -3.86 -9.30
C GLN A 128 14.63 -2.98 -9.88
N ASP A 129 15.31 -3.50 -10.88
CA ASP A 129 16.20 -2.70 -11.70
C ASP A 129 15.42 -1.47 -12.22
N PRO A 130 15.92 -0.23 -12.00
CA PRO A 130 15.27 0.98 -12.49
C PRO A 130 15.02 0.98 -14.00
N PHE A 131 15.75 0.14 -14.74
CA PHE A 131 15.60 -0.05 -16.18
C PHE A 131 14.63 -1.17 -16.54
N SER A 132 14.24 -2.01 -15.58
CA SER A 132 13.18 -3.00 -15.76
C SER A 132 11.85 -2.33 -15.99
N MET A 133 11.06 -2.83 -16.93
CA MET A 133 9.72 -2.31 -17.22
C MET A 133 8.63 -2.87 -16.31
N GLY A 134 9.00 -3.74 -15.36
CA GLY A 134 8.09 -4.29 -14.36
C GLY A 134 7.06 -5.30 -14.89
N ASN A 135 7.25 -5.82 -16.12
CA ASN A 135 6.31 -6.75 -16.74
C ASN A 135 6.17 -8.06 -15.96
N ASP A 136 7.23 -8.48 -15.28
CA ASP A 136 7.29 -9.72 -14.51
C ASP A 136 7.03 -9.52 -13.00
N THR A 137 6.66 -8.31 -12.60
CA THR A 137 6.36 -8.01 -11.20
C THR A 137 5.09 -8.72 -10.78
N LEU A 138 5.20 -9.50 -9.71
CA LEU A 138 4.08 -10.19 -9.10
C LEU A 138 3.46 -9.34 -7.99
N TYR A 139 2.14 -9.26 -8.02
CA TYR A 139 1.34 -8.54 -7.02
C TYR A 139 0.40 -9.48 -6.30
N PHE A 140 0.33 -9.34 -5.00
CA PHE A 140 -0.66 -9.98 -4.16
C PHE A 140 -1.96 -9.17 -4.21
N PHE A 141 -2.86 -9.49 -5.15
CA PHE A 141 -4.08 -8.71 -5.38
C PHE A 141 -5.28 -9.60 -5.75
N GLY A 142 -6.39 -9.39 -5.08
CA GLY A 142 -7.75 -9.73 -5.51
C GLY A 142 -8.24 -11.16 -5.27
N ASP A 143 -7.53 -12.18 -5.69
CA ASP A 143 -8.05 -13.56 -5.74
C ASP A 143 -7.82 -14.38 -4.46
N ASN A 144 -7.62 -13.70 -3.31
CA ASN A 144 -7.26 -14.38 -2.07
C ASN A 144 -8.47 -14.65 -1.17
N ASN A 145 -8.37 -15.73 -0.40
CA ASN A 145 -9.44 -16.16 0.49
C ASN A 145 -9.54 -15.24 1.72
N PHE A 146 -10.52 -14.36 1.73
CA PHE A 146 -10.77 -13.44 2.85
C PHE A 146 -11.02 -14.15 4.18
N THR A 147 -11.48 -15.40 4.17
CA THR A 147 -11.69 -16.17 5.39
C THR A 147 -10.37 -16.46 6.11
N GLU A 148 -9.32 -16.75 5.38
CA GLU A 148 -7.98 -16.98 5.95
C GLU A 148 -7.41 -15.71 6.57
N TRP A 149 -7.73 -14.55 6.01
CA TRP A 149 -7.27 -13.23 6.48
C TRP A 149 -8.27 -12.55 7.45
N ALA A 150 -9.35 -13.24 7.86
CA ALA A 150 -10.40 -12.66 8.71
C ALA A 150 -9.87 -12.13 10.04
N SER A 151 -8.83 -12.75 10.61
CA SER A 151 -8.18 -12.27 11.83
C SER A 151 -7.56 -10.88 11.69
N LEU A 152 -7.11 -10.51 10.49
CA LEU A 152 -6.60 -9.19 10.16
C LEU A 152 -7.76 -8.23 9.87
N PHE A 153 -8.68 -8.61 8.98
CA PHE A 153 -9.75 -7.73 8.50
C PHE A 153 -10.75 -7.30 9.58
N ARG A 154 -10.94 -8.07 10.65
CA ARG A 154 -11.77 -7.65 11.80
C ARG A 154 -11.28 -6.37 12.49
N HIS A 155 -10.05 -5.94 12.24
CA HIS A 155 -9.46 -4.71 12.76
C HIS A 155 -9.52 -3.55 11.77
N TYR A 156 -10.07 -3.78 10.58
CA TYR A 156 -10.26 -2.75 9.58
C TYR A 156 -11.62 -2.09 9.74
N SER A 157 -11.61 -0.76 9.84
CA SER A 157 -12.81 0.06 9.84
C SER A 157 -12.93 0.78 8.51
N PRO A 158 -13.93 0.43 7.67
CA PRO A 158 -14.15 1.12 6.40
C PRO A 158 -14.54 2.58 6.64
N PRO A 159 -14.34 3.47 5.65
CA PRO A 159 -14.86 4.82 5.72
C PRO A 159 -16.36 4.85 5.99
N PRO A 160 -16.86 5.83 6.78
CA PRO A 160 -18.26 5.88 7.22
C PRO A 160 -19.21 6.39 6.12
N PHE A 161 -18.87 6.17 4.86
CA PHE A 161 -19.67 6.57 3.71
C PHE A 161 -20.27 5.35 3.03
N SER A 162 -21.55 5.43 2.69
CA SER A 162 -22.25 4.45 1.89
C SER A 162 -23.00 5.16 0.75
N LEU A 163 -23.20 4.49 -0.36
CA LEU A 163 -23.96 5.01 -1.49
C LEU A 163 -25.14 4.08 -1.74
N LEU A 164 -26.31 4.45 -1.24
CA LEU A 164 -27.54 3.69 -1.44
C LEU A 164 -27.86 3.58 -2.94
N GLY A 165 -27.99 2.36 -3.43
CA GLY A 165 -28.38 2.08 -4.82
C GLY A 165 -27.23 1.98 -5.82
N ALA A 166 -25.98 2.06 -5.41
CA ALA A 166 -24.85 1.74 -6.26
C ALA A 166 -24.71 0.21 -6.35
N GLY A 167 -25.26 -0.39 -7.38
CA GLY A 167 -25.20 -1.85 -7.61
C GLY A 167 -23.81 -2.37 -8.01
N SER A 168 -22.86 -1.50 -8.25
CA SER A 168 -21.43 -1.80 -8.47
C SER A 168 -20.64 -0.99 -7.46
N GLY A 169 -19.89 -1.68 -6.61
CA GLY A 169 -19.13 -1.05 -5.57
C GLY A 169 -18.13 -0.02 -6.10
N VAL A 170 -18.06 1.12 -5.43
CA VAL A 170 -17.09 2.17 -5.73
C VAL A 170 -15.88 1.96 -4.82
N PRO A 171 -14.67 1.84 -5.37
CA PRO A 171 -13.51 1.51 -4.56
C PRO A 171 -13.07 2.67 -3.67
N PHE A 172 -12.86 2.39 -2.39
CA PHE A 172 -11.99 3.16 -1.52
C PHE A 172 -10.66 2.44 -1.43
N HIS A 173 -9.59 3.17 -1.69
CA HIS A 173 -8.24 2.67 -1.50
C HIS A 173 -7.66 3.27 -0.23
N TRP A 174 -7.37 2.41 0.72
CA TRP A 174 -6.73 2.78 1.97
C TRP A 174 -5.31 2.21 2.00
N HIS A 175 -4.35 2.99 2.50
CA HIS A 175 -2.94 2.62 2.53
C HIS A 175 -2.44 2.30 3.94
N GLY A 176 -1.65 1.24 4.05
CA GLY A 176 -0.96 0.79 5.24
C GLY A 176 0.19 1.70 5.69
N PRO A 177 1.00 1.29 6.68
CA PRO A 177 2.06 2.11 7.23
C PRO A 177 3.21 2.33 6.22
N GLY A 178 3.71 3.56 6.15
CA GLY A 178 4.96 3.92 5.45
C GLY A 178 4.94 3.95 3.93
N PHE A 179 3.77 3.95 3.32
CA PHE A 179 3.60 3.72 1.89
C PHE A 179 3.20 4.95 1.13
N SER A 180 3.70 5.04 -0.09
CA SER A 180 3.28 6.00 -1.07
C SER A 180 2.99 5.32 -2.41
N GLU A 181 1.83 5.60 -2.94
CA GLU A 181 1.38 5.12 -4.24
C GLU A 181 0.88 6.31 -5.05
N ARG A 182 1.40 6.45 -6.27
CA ARG A 182 0.99 7.51 -7.17
C ARG A 182 -0.16 7.04 -8.04
N TRP A 183 -1.23 7.82 -8.07
CA TRP A 183 -2.45 7.58 -8.81
C TRP A 183 -2.61 8.55 -9.96
N PHE A 184 -3.09 8.03 -11.08
CA PHE A 184 -3.41 8.78 -12.29
C PHE A 184 -4.86 8.48 -12.65
N LEU A 185 -5.71 9.51 -12.70
CA LEU A 185 -7.15 9.37 -12.80
C LEU A 185 -7.70 10.19 -13.98
N TYR A 186 -8.52 9.55 -14.82
CA TYR A 186 -9.23 10.25 -15.89
C TYR A 186 -10.74 10.04 -15.75
N PRO A 187 -11.55 11.08 -15.99
CA PRO A 187 -12.99 10.93 -16.00
C PRO A 187 -13.44 10.03 -17.14
N PRO A 188 -14.62 9.38 -17.03
CA PRO A 188 -15.12 8.44 -18.04
C PRO A 188 -15.20 9.00 -19.47
N ALA A 189 -15.45 10.30 -19.59
CA ALA A 189 -15.54 10.99 -20.88
C ALA A 189 -14.17 11.20 -21.58
N LYS A 190 -13.07 10.94 -20.88
CA LYS A 190 -11.73 11.18 -21.41
C LYS A 190 -10.96 9.85 -21.42
N THR A 191 -10.90 9.23 -22.59
CA THR A 191 -10.13 7.99 -22.73
C THR A 191 -8.64 8.29 -22.63
N PRO A 192 -7.92 7.67 -21.68
CA PRO A 192 -6.48 7.87 -21.55
C PRO A 192 -5.72 7.13 -22.64
N GLU A 193 -4.50 7.57 -22.91
CA GLU A 193 -3.55 6.85 -23.76
C GLU A 193 -2.83 5.73 -22.98
N PHE A 194 -3.56 4.98 -22.16
CA PHE A 194 -3.03 3.78 -21.52
C PHE A 194 -2.98 2.65 -22.54
N HIS A 195 -1.81 2.07 -22.73
CA HIS A 195 -1.67 0.93 -23.60
C HIS A 195 -1.75 -0.36 -22.78
N PRO A 196 -2.61 -1.33 -23.16
CA PRO A 196 -2.82 -2.53 -22.36
C PRO A 196 -1.56 -3.39 -22.14
N ASN A 197 -0.59 -3.28 -23.04
CA ASN A 197 0.66 -4.03 -22.96
C ASN A 197 1.83 -3.23 -22.37
N LYS A 198 1.57 -2.04 -21.81
CA LYS A 198 2.58 -1.23 -21.13
C LYS A 198 2.26 -1.12 -19.65
N THR A 199 3.30 -1.24 -18.82
CA THR A 199 3.16 -0.96 -17.39
C THR A 199 2.95 0.55 -17.16
N THR A 200 2.42 0.91 -15.99
CA THR A 200 2.29 2.32 -15.60
C THR A 200 3.64 3.03 -15.60
N LEU A 201 4.71 2.34 -15.20
CA LEU A 201 6.06 2.89 -15.24
C LEU A 201 6.50 3.19 -16.67
N ALA A 202 6.27 2.27 -17.62
CA ALA A 202 6.59 2.49 -19.02
C ALA A 202 5.79 3.67 -19.60
N TRP A 203 4.50 3.75 -19.31
CA TRP A 203 3.66 4.86 -19.72
C TRP A 203 4.14 6.19 -19.13
N LEU A 204 4.50 6.23 -17.85
CA LEU A 204 5.00 7.43 -17.17
C LEU A 204 6.31 7.95 -17.78
N ARG A 205 7.18 7.05 -18.26
CA ARG A 205 8.46 7.41 -18.88
C ARG A 205 8.33 7.83 -20.33
N ASP A 206 7.50 7.11 -21.08
CA ASP A 206 7.46 7.23 -22.55
C ASP A 206 6.37 8.18 -23.05
N THR A 207 5.21 8.19 -22.39
CA THR A 207 4.00 8.88 -22.87
C THR A 207 3.68 10.13 -22.06
N TYR A 208 3.67 10.02 -20.74
CA TYR A 208 3.26 11.11 -19.86
C TYR A 208 4.03 12.42 -20.05
N PRO A 209 5.37 12.45 -20.27
CA PRO A 209 6.09 13.71 -20.45
C PRO A 209 5.65 14.51 -21.68
N ALA A 210 5.21 13.81 -22.73
CA ALA A 210 4.76 14.42 -23.98
C ALA A 210 3.30 14.93 -23.92
N LEU A 211 2.54 14.59 -22.86
CA LEU A 211 1.15 15.01 -22.72
C LEU A 211 1.06 16.53 -22.49
N ALA A 212 0.24 17.19 -23.30
CA ALA A 212 -0.15 18.57 -23.03
C ALA A 212 -0.82 18.68 -21.65
N LEU A 213 -0.71 19.80 -20.96
CA LEU A 213 -1.26 20.00 -19.62
C LEU A 213 -2.78 19.68 -19.55
N SER A 214 -3.54 20.06 -20.59
CA SER A 214 -4.98 19.74 -20.69
C SER A 214 -5.28 18.24 -20.89
N ALA A 215 -4.29 17.49 -21.35
CA ALA A 215 -4.40 16.04 -21.57
C ALA A 215 -3.94 15.21 -20.37
N ARG A 216 -3.29 15.82 -19.38
CA ARG A 216 -2.83 15.13 -18.18
C ARG A 216 -3.98 14.65 -17.31
N PRO A 217 -3.81 13.53 -16.57
CA PRO A 217 -4.76 13.05 -15.58
C PRO A 217 -4.87 14.00 -14.38
N LEU A 218 -5.90 13.77 -13.56
CA LEU A 218 -5.78 14.09 -12.15
C LEU A 218 -4.77 13.11 -11.55
N GLU A 219 -3.88 13.61 -10.73
CA GLU A 219 -2.83 12.78 -10.13
C GLU A 219 -2.57 13.17 -8.68
N CYS A 220 -2.18 12.22 -7.89
CA CYS A 220 -1.75 12.43 -6.52
C CYS A 220 -0.99 11.23 -5.98
N THR A 221 -0.05 11.48 -5.10
CA THR A 221 0.55 10.45 -4.26
C THR A 221 -0.29 10.32 -3.00
N ILE A 222 -0.75 9.10 -2.70
CA ILE A 222 -1.51 8.76 -1.51
C ILE A 222 -0.54 8.26 -0.46
N HIS A 223 -0.73 8.72 0.77
CA HIS A 223 0.13 8.40 1.91
C HIS A 223 -0.58 7.51 2.92
N ALA A 224 0.20 6.92 3.83
CA ALA A 224 -0.31 6.07 4.88
C ALA A 224 -1.43 6.74 5.69
N GLY A 225 -2.56 6.05 5.83
CA GLY A 225 -3.73 6.56 6.56
C GLY A 225 -4.67 7.46 5.75
N GLU A 226 -4.31 7.80 4.52
CA GLU A 226 -5.21 8.45 3.58
C GLU A 226 -6.09 7.43 2.86
N VAL A 227 -7.25 7.87 2.42
CA VAL A 227 -8.21 7.08 1.65
C VAL A 227 -8.53 7.82 0.36
N LEU A 228 -8.23 7.21 -0.77
CA LEU A 228 -8.64 7.75 -2.07
C LEU A 228 -10.03 7.20 -2.43
N TYR A 229 -10.96 8.12 -2.66
CA TYR A 229 -12.22 7.83 -3.31
C TYR A 229 -12.17 8.32 -4.75
N PHE A 230 -12.70 7.52 -5.67
CA PHE A 230 -13.02 7.95 -7.04
C PHE A 230 -14.32 7.27 -7.53
N PRO A 231 -15.11 7.95 -8.36
CA PRO A 231 -16.38 7.40 -8.83
C PRO A 231 -16.22 6.20 -9.77
N ASP A 232 -17.31 5.47 -9.98
CA ASP A 232 -17.38 4.40 -10.96
C ASP A 232 -16.96 4.86 -12.37
N ARG A 233 -16.42 3.93 -13.15
CA ARG A 233 -15.94 4.11 -14.53
C ARG A 233 -14.82 5.13 -14.73
N TRP A 234 -14.21 5.66 -13.65
CA TRP A 234 -13.02 6.45 -13.81
C TRP A 234 -11.85 5.56 -14.22
N TRP A 235 -11.19 5.96 -15.31
CA TRP A 235 -9.95 5.32 -15.71
C TRP A 235 -8.87 5.60 -14.68
N HIS A 236 -8.12 4.58 -14.32
CA HIS A 236 -7.06 4.75 -13.35
C HIS A 236 -5.85 3.87 -13.66
N ALA A 237 -4.69 4.39 -13.30
CA ALA A 237 -3.45 3.65 -13.26
C ALA A 237 -2.71 4.01 -11.97
N THR A 238 -1.98 3.04 -11.43
CA THR A 238 -1.24 3.21 -10.17
C THR A 238 0.23 2.88 -10.36
N LEU A 239 1.06 3.52 -9.54
CA LEU A 239 2.48 3.24 -9.45
C LEU A 239 2.90 3.22 -7.98
N ASN A 240 3.27 2.05 -7.49
CA ASN A 240 3.86 1.92 -6.17
C ASN A 240 5.24 2.57 -6.15
N LEU A 241 5.44 3.54 -5.28
CA LEU A 241 6.72 4.21 -5.09
C LEU A 241 7.66 3.44 -4.16
N ASP A 242 7.08 2.56 -3.36
CA ASP A 242 7.75 1.60 -2.49
C ASP A 242 6.88 0.35 -2.29
N THR A 243 7.30 -0.58 -1.42
CA THR A 243 6.49 -1.77 -1.10
C THR A 243 5.24 -1.35 -0.35
N SER A 244 4.07 -1.55 -0.94
CA SER A 244 2.80 -1.06 -0.43
C SER A 244 1.85 -2.18 0.01
N VAL A 245 1.13 -1.95 1.09
CA VAL A 245 -0.05 -2.73 1.50
C VAL A 245 -1.26 -1.80 1.48
N PHE A 246 -2.27 -2.13 0.68
CA PHE A 246 -3.50 -1.34 0.61
C PHE A 246 -4.75 -2.23 0.63
N ILE A 247 -5.89 -1.65 0.92
CA ILE A 247 -7.19 -2.30 0.84
C ILE A 247 -8.08 -1.52 -0.12
N SER A 248 -8.71 -2.25 -1.04
CA SER A 248 -9.82 -1.74 -1.83
C SER A 248 -11.13 -2.12 -1.16
N THR A 249 -11.98 -1.13 -0.88
CA THR A 249 -13.32 -1.33 -0.34
C THR A 249 -14.33 -0.78 -1.33
N PHE A 250 -15.33 -1.56 -1.66
CA PHE A 250 -16.40 -1.14 -2.55
C PHE A 250 -17.58 -0.62 -1.73
N LEU A 251 -18.07 0.57 -2.08
CA LEU A 251 -19.30 1.10 -1.51
C LEU A 251 -20.52 0.42 -2.13
N SER A 252 -21.32 -0.15 -1.30
CA SER A 252 -22.62 -0.75 -1.67
C SER A 252 -23.77 -0.02 -0.98
#